data_18353bb43651f35775398784b1a4ffa7
#
_entry.id   18353bb43651f35775398784b1a4ffa7
#
_cell.length_a   1.000
_cell.length_b   1.000
_cell.length_c   1.000
_cell.angle_alpha   90.00
_cell.angle_beta   90.00
_cell.angle_gamma   90.00
#
_symmetry.space_group_name_H-M   'P 1'
#
loop_
_entity.id
_entity.type
_entity.pdbx_description
1 polymer ?
#
loop_
_entity_poly.entity_id
_entity_poly.type
_entity_poly.pdbx_seq_one_letter_code
_entity_poly.pdbx_strand_id
1 'polypeptide(L)'
;LADVGPGEHVVEIGPGLGSLTLALVDTGARVLAVEKDAALVPVLHEVLAEHGAADVRVVEADALEVDWDELLGGAASWTLVANLPYNVAVPIIMSVLERAPMVRRLVVMVQKEVAERLVASPGGRTVGIPSMRVAWYAEAELLGTVPPEVFVPRPRVTSALVGMTRRERTAARVAAGSV
;
A
#
# COMPACT_ATOMS: atom_id res chain seq x y z
N LEU A 1 -1.61 8.49 10.10
CA LEU A 1 -1.03 8.74 8.75
C LEU A 1 -1.91 8.15 7.65
N ALA A 2 -2.37 6.90 7.79
CA ALA A 2 -3.32 6.33 6.85
C ALA A 2 -4.71 6.94 6.99
N ASP A 3 -5.01 7.52 8.16
CA ASP A 3 -6.28 8.16 8.50
C ASP A 3 -7.47 7.26 8.13
N VAL A 4 -7.39 6.01 8.55
CA VAL A 4 -8.45 5.02 8.38
C VAL A 4 -9.23 4.87 9.68
N GLY A 5 -10.53 4.61 9.56
CA GLY A 5 -11.45 4.58 10.67
C GLY A 5 -12.52 3.49 10.55
N PRO A 6 -13.50 3.51 11.50
CA PRO A 6 -14.50 2.47 11.59
C PRO A 6 -15.27 2.25 10.28
N GLY A 7 -15.32 1.00 9.82
CA GLY A 7 -16.06 0.57 8.66
C GLY A 7 -15.38 0.83 7.31
N GLU A 8 -14.26 1.55 7.27
CA GLU A 8 -13.46 1.71 6.05
C GLU A 8 -12.80 0.39 5.63
N HIS A 9 -12.69 0.17 4.33
CA HIS A 9 -12.05 -1.02 3.79
C HIS A 9 -10.56 -0.76 3.57
N VAL A 10 -9.75 -1.61 4.19
CA VAL A 10 -8.28 -1.55 4.09
C VAL A 10 -7.76 -2.85 3.51
N VAL A 11 -6.89 -2.76 2.53
CA VAL A 11 -6.08 -3.89 2.06
C VAL A 11 -4.64 -3.70 2.52
N GLU A 12 -4.12 -4.70 3.22
CA GLU A 12 -2.71 -4.78 3.61
C GLU A 12 -2.00 -5.81 2.74
N ILE A 13 -0.81 -5.46 2.25
CA ILE A 13 0.04 -6.36 1.47
C ILE A 13 1.29 -6.69 2.28
N GLY A 14 1.54 -7.99 2.47
CA GLY A 14 2.65 -8.49 3.25
C GLY A 14 2.48 -8.24 4.76
N PRO A 15 1.41 -8.72 5.39
CA PRO A 15 1.16 -8.54 6.82
C PRO A 15 2.25 -9.18 7.70
N GLY A 16 2.94 -10.20 7.19
CA GLY A 16 3.93 -10.94 7.95
C GLY A 16 3.32 -11.54 9.21
N LEU A 17 3.82 -11.13 10.39
CA LEU A 17 3.31 -11.58 11.68
C LEU A 17 2.15 -10.72 12.24
N GLY A 18 1.58 -9.81 11.44
CA GLY A 18 0.34 -9.12 11.77
C GLY A 18 0.46 -7.84 12.61
N SER A 19 1.67 -7.32 12.86
CA SER A 19 1.83 -6.12 13.69
C SER A 19 1.08 -4.90 13.13
N LEU A 20 1.14 -4.67 11.82
CA LEU A 20 0.41 -3.59 11.17
C LEU A 20 -1.08 -3.96 11.04
N THR A 21 -1.38 -5.22 10.76
CA THR A 21 -2.77 -5.74 10.68
C THR A 21 -3.54 -5.43 11.96
N LEU A 22 -2.96 -5.75 13.13
CA LEU A 22 -3.59 -5.48 14.42
C LEU A 22 -3.81 -3.99 14.65
N ALA A 23 -2.82 -3.15 14.33
CA ALA A 23 -2.97 -1.71 14.44
C ALA A 23 -4.07 -1.15 13.52
N LEU A 24 -4.29 -1.75 12.35
CA LEU A 24 -5.39 -1.39 11.45
C LEU A 24 -6.74 -1.84 12.01
N VAL A 25 -6.82 -3.04 12.56
CA VAL A 25 -8.03 -3.55 13.23
C VAL A 25 -8.45 -2.66 14.39
N ASP A 26 -7.51 -2.19 15.20
CA ASP A 26 -7.75 -1.29 16.33
C ASP A 26 -8.39 0.05 15.91
N THR A 27 -8.28 0.45 14.64
CA THR A 27 -8.98 1.62 14.12
C THR A 27 -10.47 1.39 13.84
N GLY A 28 -10.93 0.13 13.89
CA GLY A 28 -12.27 -0.29 13.49
C GLY A 28 -12.44 -0.50 11.98
N ALA A 29 -11.36 -0.45 11.21
CA ALA A 29 -11.36 -0.72 9.78
C ALA A 29 -11.65 -2.20 9.47
N ARG A 30 -12.21 -2.46 8.29
CA ARG A 30 -12.39 -3.80 7.74
C ARG A 30 -11.15 -4.19 6.97
N VAL A 31 -10.33 -5.06 7.55
CA VAL A 31 -9.01 -5.40 7.00
C VAL A 31 -9.08 -6.67 6.15
N LEU A 32 -8.49 -6.58 4.96
CA LEU A 32 -8.12 -7.69 4.08
C LEU A 32 -6.60 -7.75 4.02
N ALA A 33 -6.00 -8.85 4.45
CA ALA A 33 -4.55 -9.06 4.42
C ALA A 33 -4.19 -10.03 3.28
N VAL A 34 -3.23 -9.64 2.44
CA VAL A 34 -2.73 -10.45 1.33
C VAL A 34 -1.30 -10.87 1.63
N GLU A 35 -1.08 -12.16 1.88
CA GLU A 35 0.24 -12.73 2.19
C GLU A 35 0.64 -13.75 1.12
N LYS A 36 1.87 -13.61 0.64
CA LYS A 36 2.42 -14.51 -0.38
C LYS A 36 3.04 -15.77 0.22
N ASP A 37 3.60 -15.66 1.43
CA ASP A 37 4.27 -16.77 2.08
C ASP A 37 3.27 -17.69 2.78
N ALA A 38 3.01 -18.86 2.17
CA ALA A 38 2.13 -19.88 2.71
C ALA A 38 2.52 -20.33 4.13
N ALA A 39 3.79 -20.21 4.52
CA ALA A 39 4.25 -20.57 5.86
C ALA A 39 3.85 -19.53 6.92
N LEU A 40 3.66 -18.27 6.53
CA LEU A 40 3.25 -17.20 7.44
C LEU A 40 1.72 -17.14 7.65
N VAL A 41 0.93 -17.59 6.69
CA VAL A 41 -0.54 -17.53 6.76
C VAL A 41 -1.11 -18.21 8.02
N PRO A 42 -0.74 -19.46 8.37
CA PRO A 42 -1.22 -20.09 9.62
C PRO A 42 -0.80 -19.31 10.86
N VAL A 43 0.46 -18.84 10.92
CA VAL A 43 0.98 -18.06 12.05
C VAL A 43 0.20 -16.76 12.22
N LEU A 44 -0.07 -16.07 11.11
CA LEU A 44 -0.88 -14.85 11.11
C LEU A 44 -2.28 -15.11 11.67
N HIS A 45 -2.95 -16.20 11.25
CA HIS A 45 -4.25 -16.58 11.80
C HIS A 45 -4.22 -16.83 13.30
N GLU A 46 -3.18 -17.50 13.83
CA GLU A 46 -3.00 -17.72 15.26
C GLU A 46 -2.85 -16.37 16.00
N VAL A 47 -1.96 -15.49 15.52
CA VAL A 47 -1.75 -14.16 16.11
C VAL A 47 -3.04 -13.33 16.12
N LEU A 48 -3.78 -13.32 15.01
CA LEU A 48 -5.04 -12.59 14.91
C LEU A 48 -6.09 -13.14 15.88
N ALA A 49 -6.21 -14.46 16.01
CA ALA A 49 -7.15 -15.10 16.93
C ALA A 49 -6.82 -14.79 18.40
N GLU A 50 -5.54 -14.83 18.79
CA GLU A 50 -5.08 -14.49 20.14
C GLU A 50 -5.40 -13.04 20.53
N HIS A 51 -5.46 -12.14 19.54
CA HIS A 51 -5.76 -10.72 19.76
C HIS A 51 -7.24 -10.35 19.50
N GLY A 52 -8.11 -11.33 19.32
CA GLY A 52 -9.53 -11.07 19.07
C GLY A 52 -9.85 -10.50 17.70
N ALA A 53 -8.93 -10.63 16.73
CA ALA A 53 -9.03 -10.13 15.35
C ALA A 53 -9.28 -11.25 14.32
N ALA A 54 -9.98 -12.31 14.73
CA ALA A 54 -10.26 -13.48 13.87
C ALA A 54 -11.12 -13.15 12.63
N ASP A 55 -11.78 -12.00 12.61
CA ASP A 55 -12.62 -11.54 11.49
C ASP A 55 -11.81 -10.95 10.33
N VAL A 56 -10.50 -10.75 10.49
CA VAL A 56 -9.61 -10.31 9.41
C VAL A 56 -9.60 -11.37 8.31
N ARG A 57 -9.94 -10.95 7.09
CA ARG A 57 -9.84 -11.82 5.92
C ARG A 57 -8.38 -11.92 5.48
N VAL A 58 -7.78 -13.09 5.65
CA VAL A 58 -6.41 -13.37 5.15
C VAL A 58 -6.52 -14.15 3.85
N VAL A 59 -5.78 -13.73 2.83
CA VAL A 59 -5.71 -14.37 1.51
C VAL A 59 -4.27 -14.69 1.19
N GLU A 60 -3.98 -15.99 0.95
CA GLU A 60 -2.70 -16.44 0.41
C GLU A 60 -2.64 -16.14 -1.08
N ALA A 61 -1.88 -15.13 -1.47
CA ALA A 61 -1.73 -14.74 -2.87
C ALA A 61 -0.51 -13.86 -3.11
N ASP A 62 -0.01 -13.86 -4.35
CA ASP A 62 0.98 -12.87 -4.81
C ASP A 62 0.26 -11.59 -5.26
N ALA A 63 0.52 -10.47 -4.60
CA ALA A 63 -0.06 -9.17 -4.95
C ALA A 63 0.26 -8.69 -6.38
N LEU A 64 1.25 -9.28 -7.05
CA LEU A 64 1.56 -9.01 -8.46
C LEU A 64 0.67 -9.79 -9.43
N GLU A 65 0.06 -10.89 -8.99
CA GLU A 65 -0.68 -11.83 -9.83
C GLU A 65 -2.18 -11.83 -9.57
N VAL A 66 -2.64 -11.28 -8.42
CA VAL A 66 -4.06 -11.27 -8.04
C VAL A 66 -4.93 -10.52 -9.06
N ASP A 67 -6.14 -11.00 -9.22
CA ASP A 67 -7.22 -10.21 -9.80
C ASP A 67 -7.79 -9.27 -8.73
N TRP A 68 -7.48 -7.98 -8.87
CA TRP A 68 -7.88 -6.97 -7.90
C TRP A 68 -9.40 -6.74 -7.87
N ASP A 69 -10.08 -6.89 -9.00
CA ASP A 69 -11.54 -6.71 -9.09
C ASP A 69 -12.25 -7.84 -8.34
N GLU A 70 -11.78 -9.08 -8.48
CA GLU A 70 -12.29 -10.23 -7.74
C GLU A 70 -11.97 -10.11 -6.25
N LEU A 71 -10.73 -9.76 -5.90
CA LEU A 71 -10.24 -9.71 -4.53
C LEU A 71 -10.93 -8.62 -3.70
N LEU A 72 -11.05 -7.41 -4.26
CA LEU A 72 -11.58 -6.21 -3.61
C LEU A 72 -13.04 -5.92 -3.96
N GLY A 73 -13.69 -6.79 -4.72
CA GLY A 73 -15.08 -6.64 -5.11
C GLY A 73 -16.02 -6.45 -3.92
N GLY A 74 -17.11 -5.71 -4.15
CA GLY A 74 -18.15 -5.46 -3.14
C GLY A 74 -18.00 -4.19 -2.33
N ALA A 75 -16.87 -3.47 -2.39
CA ALA A 75 -16.72 -2.14 -1.81
C ALA A 75 -16.24 -1.13 -2.86
N ALA A 76 -16.84 0.07 -2.84
CA ALA A 76 -16.56 1.12 -3.81
C ALA A 76 -15.21 1.83 -3.60
N SER A 77 -14.64 1.73 -2.40
CA SER A 77 -13.40 2.41 -2.04
C SER A 77 -12.59 1.59 -1.06
N TRP A 78 -11.30 1.50 -1.33
CA TRP A 78 -10.30 0.85 -0.51
C TRP A 78 -9.12 1.79 -0.23
N THR A 79 -8.52 1.64 0.94
CA THR A 79 -7.20 2.20 1.27
C THR A 79 -6.19 1.07 1.34
N LEU A 80 -5.08 1.18 0.61
CA LEU A 80 -3.97 0.26 0.75
C LEU A 80 -3.01 0.78 1.80
N VAL A 81 -2.69 -0.06 2.79
CA VAL A 81 -1.66 0.24 3.79
C VAL A 81 -0.68 -0.92 3.82
N ALA A 82 0.61 -0.66 3.63
CA ALA A 82 1.58 -1.75 3.56
C ALA A 82 3.01 -1.34 3.95
N ASN A 83 3.69 -2.25 4.64
CA ASN A 83 5.14 -2.25 4.77
C ASN A 83 5.73 -3.16 3.68
N LEU A 84 5.99 -2.61 2.51
CA LEU A 84 6.34 -3.39 1.34
C LEU A 84 7.79 -3.90 1.36
N PRO A 85 8.03 -5.18 0.99
CA PRO A 85 9.38 -5.67 0.76
C PRO A 85 10.08 -4.83 -0.32
N TYR A 86 11.31 -4.39 -0.04
CA TYR A 86 11.99 -3.38 -0.85
C TYR A 86 12.17 -3.76 -2.32
N ASN A 87 12.40 -5.04 -2.60
CA ASN A 87 12.65 -5.55 -3.96
C ASN A 87 11.41 -5.59 -4.86
N VAL A 88 10.20 -5.59 -4.28
CA VAL A 88 8.93 -5.68 -5.01
C VAL A 88 8.00 -4.48 -4.80
N ALA A 89 8.40 -3.51 -3.97
CA ALA A 89 7.58 -2.35 -3.62
C ALA A 89 7.09 -1.58 -4.86
N VAL A 90 8.00 -1.20 -5.77
CA VAL A 90 7.62 -0.43 -6.97
C VAL A 90 6.70 -1.23 -7.90
N PRO A 91 7.00 -2.49 -8.27
CA PRO A 91 6.07 -3.32 -9.02
C PRO A 91 4.67 -3.44 -8.40
N ILE A 92 4.57 -3.63 -7.08
CA ILE A 92 3.28 -3.74 -6.38
C ILE A 92 2.51 -2.41 -6.47
N ILE A 93 3.15 -1.28 -6.16
CA ILE A 93 2.53 0.04 -6.26
C ILE A 93 2.00 0.29 -7.67
N MET A 94 2.79 -0.03 -8.70
CA MET A 94 2.37 0.14 -10.09
C MET A 94 1.18 -0.77 -10.44
N SER A 95 1.23 -2.05 -10.04
CA SER A 95 0.12 -2.99 -10.25
C SER A 95 -1.18 -2.46 -9.65
N VAL A 96 -1.15 -1.99 -8.40
CA VAL A 96 -2.33 -1.44 -7.73
C VAL A 96 -2.84 -0.17 -8.43
N LEU A 97 -1.95 0.76 -8.78
CA LEU A 97 -2.34 1.99 -9.46
C LEU A 97 -2.96 1.72 -10.85
N GLU A 98 -2.52 0.69 -11.55
CA GLU A 98 -2.98 0.37 -12.90
C GLU A 98 -4.22 -0.53 -12.92
N ARG A 99 -4.29 -1.50 -12.00
CA ARG A 99 -5.24 -2.61 -12.07
C ARG A 99 -6.31 -2.58 -10.97
N ALA A 100 -6.15 -1.75 -9.91
CA ALA A 100 -7.09 -1.67 -8.79
C ALA A 100 -7.70 -0.26 -8.66
N PRO A 101 -8.60 0.16 -9.57
CA PRO A 101 -9.16 1.52 -9.55
C PRO A 101 -9.99 1.83 -8.30
N MET A 102 -10.50 0.81 -7.59
CA MET A 102 -11.20 0.95 -6.32
C MET A 102 -10.26 1.32 -5.17
N VAL A 103 -8.95 1.11 -5.27
CA VAL A 103 -7.98 1.61 -4.28
C VAL A 103 -7.77 3.10 -4.50
N ARG A 104 -8.36 3.91 -3.62
CA ARG A 104 -8.38 5.38 -3.74
C ARG A 104 -7.20 6.04 -3.06
N ARG A 105 -6.68 5.42 -2.00
CA ARG A 105 -5.54 5.89 -1.22
C ARG A 105 -4.55 4.77 -1.00
N LEU A 106 -3.27 5.11 -0.99
CA LEU A 106 -2.20 4.21 -0.62
C LEU A 106 -1.32 4.90 0.44
N VAL A 107 -0.99 4.19 1.49
CA VAL A 107 0.06 4.58 2.44
C VAL A 107 1.03 3.43 2.54
N VAL A 108 2.20 3.62 1.98
CA VAL A 108 3.19 2.55 1.86
C VAL A 108 4.52 2.95 2.48
N MET A 109 5.17 2.01 3.14
CA MET A 109 6.54 2.17 3.60
C MET A 109 7.48 1.47 2.61
N VAL A 110 8.48 2.22 2.17
CA VAL A 110 9.50 1.79 1.21
C VAL A 110 10.87 2.34 1.60
N GLN A 111 11.95 1.93 0.92
CA GLN A 111 13.25 2.56 1.10
C GLN A 111 13.15 4.07 0.79
N LYS A 112 13.87 4.90 1.57
CA LYS A 112 13.85 6.35 1.42
C LYS A 112 14.18 6.81 -0.01
N GLU A 113 15.19 6.22 -0.64
CA GLU A 113 15.56 6.55 -2.02
C GLU A 113 14.43 6.22 -3.01
N VAL A 114 13.71 5.12 -2.80
CA VAL A 114 12.54 4.74 -3.62
C VAL A 114 11.41 5.74 -3.39
N ALA A 115 11.14 6.11 -2.13
CA ALA A 115 10.12 7.11 -1.80
C ALA A 115 10.39 8.45 -2.50
N GLU A 116 11.62 8.96 -2.42
CA GLU A 116 12.04 10.21 -3.06
C GLU A 116 11.84 10.18 -4.59
N ARG A 117 12.07 9.01 -5.22
CA ARG A 117 11.81 8.82 -6.65
C ARG A 117 10.32 8.78 -6.98
N LEU A 118 9.51 8.14 -6.14
CA LEU A 118 8.06 8.03 -6.38
C LEU A 118 7.35 9.39 -6.29
N VAL A 119 7.78 10.27 -5.35
CA VAL A 119 7.19 11.59 -5.14
C VAL A 119 7.83 12.70 -5.99
N ALA A 120 8.82 12.38 -6.82
CA ALA A 120 9.54 13.37 -7.61
C ALA A 120 8.61 14.12 -8.56
N SER A 121 8.58 15.44 -8.45
CA SER A 121 7.80 16.32 -9.32
C SER A 121 8.38 16.42 -10.74
N PRO A 122 7.54 16.59 -11.77
CA PRO A 122 7.99 16.82 -13.13
C PRO A 122 9.02 17.96 -13.22
N GLY A 123 10.14 17.72 -13.91
CA GLY A 123 11.24 18.68 -14.02
C GLY A 123 12.30 18.61 -12.93
N GLY A 124 12.11 17.81 -11.89
CA GLY A 124 13.10 17.56 -10.84
C GLY A 124 14.24 16.65 -11.30
N ARG A 125 15.40 16.69 -10.60
CA ARG A 125 16.59 15.89 -10.91
C ARG A 125 16.43 14.38 -10.72
N THR A 126 15.44 13.94 -9.93
CA THR A 126 15.15 12.54 -9.58
C THR A 126 13.98 11.95 -10.36
N VAL A 127 13.44 12.70 -11.34
CA VAL A 127 12.33 12.24 -12.19
C VAL A 127 12.75 11.04 -13.02
N GLY A 128 11.90 10.01 -13.01
CA GLY A 128 12.09 8.78 -13.77
C GLY A 128 10.75 8.15 -14.16
N ILE A 129 10.80 7.01 -14.81
CA ILE A 129 9.59 6.28 -15.23
C ILE A 129 8.63 6.04 -14.05
N PRO A 130 9.09 5.63 -12.85
CA PRO A 130 8.18 5.41 -11.73
C PRO A 130 7.43 6.68 -11.31
N SER A 131 8.11 7.82 -11.16
CA SER A 131 7.46 9.08 -10.76
C SER A 131 6.46 9.57 -11.80
N MET A 132 6.75 9.44 -13.09
CA MET A 132 5.82 9.81 -14.16
C MET A 132 4.57 8.94 -14.13
N ARG A 133 4.73 7.63 -13.91
CA ARG A 133 3.59 6.71 -13.79
C ARG A 133 2.75 7.00 -12.55
N VAL A 134 3.39 7.24 -11.40
CA VAL A 134 2.66 7.67 -10.19
C VAL A 134 1.88 8.94 -10.46
N ALA A 135 2.52 9.99 -10.99
CA ALA A 135 1.88 11.27 -11.27
C ALA A 135 0.70 11.17 -12.28
N TRP A 136 0.71 10.16 -13.15
CA TRP A 136 -0.40 9.87 -14.06
C TRP A 136 -1.66 9.42 -13.30
N TYR A 137 -1.50 8.55 -12.30
CA TYR A 137 -2.60 7.91 -11.58
C TYR A 137 -2.97 8.60 -10.27
N ALA A 138 -1.99 9.24 -9.60
CA ALA A 138 -2.14 9.73 -8.23
C ALA A 138 -1.35 11.01 -7.97
N GLU A 139 -1.70 11.68 -6.90
CA GLU A 139 -0.86 12.67 -6.22
C GLU A 139 -0.10 11.93 -5.13
N ALA A 140 1.21 12.15 -5.05
CA ALA A 140 2.07 11.47 -4.10
C ALA A 140 2.85 12.47 -3.24
N GLU A 141 2.97 12.17 -1.97
CA GLU A 141 3.70 12.99 -0.99
C GLU A 141 4.50 12.11 -0.02
N LEU A 142 5.60 12.69 0.49
CA LEU A 142 6.39 12.07 1.53
C LEU A 142 5.76 12.41 2.89
N LEU A 143 5.29 11.39 3.62
CA LEU A 143 4.65 11.57 4.93
C LEU A 143 5.63 11.59 6.10
N GLY A 144 6.83 11.03 5.91
CA GLY A 144 7.86 10.99 6.93
C GLY A 144 8.91 9.92 6.68
N THR A 145 9.91 9.87 7.55
CA THR A 145 10.98 8.87 7.51
C THR A 145 10.95 8.00 8.75
N VAL A 146 11.34 6.74 8.60
CA VAL A 146 11.42 5.75 9.67
C VAL A 146 12.85 5.24 9.75
N PRO A 147 13.55 5.50 10.89
CA PRO A 147 14.94 5.10 11.04
C PRO A 147 15.07 3.58 11.19
N PRO A 148 16.20 2.99 10.80
CA PRO A 148 16.41 1.53 10.82
C PRO A 148 16.29 0.90 12.22
N GLU A 149 16.49 1.69 13.27
CA GLU A 149 16.51 1.24 14.67
C GLU A 149 15.18 0.70 15.17
N VAL A 150 14.08 1.05 14.52
CA VAL A 150 12.72 0.61 14.92
C VAL A 150 12.35 -0.78 14.42
N PHE A 151 13.19 -1.37 13.57
CA PHE A 151 12.91 -2.66 12.94
C PHE A 151 13.73 -3.81 13.54
N VAL A 152 13.10 -4.97 13.59
CA VAL A 152 13.77 -6.25 13.93
C VAL A 152 13.38 -7.29 12.86
N PRO A 153 14.36 -7.79 12.09
CA PRO A 153 15.76 -7.40 12.05
C PRO A 153 15.96 -5.99 11.47
N ARG A 154 17.04 -5.33 11.93
CA ARG A 154 17.37 -3.96 11.50
C ARG A 154 17.79 -3.91 10.04
N PRO A 155 17.12 -3.15 9.16
CA PRO A 155 17.54 -2.95 7.78
C PRO A 155 18.80 -2.08 7.70
N ARG A 156 19.49 -2.11 6.55
CA ARG A 156 20.70 -1.30 6.32
C ARG A 156 20.41 0.13 5.88
N VAL A 157 19.17 0.45 5.58
CA VAL A 157 18.73 1.71 4.97
C VAL A 157 17.56 2.30 5.74
N THR A 158 17.44 3.62 5.70
CA THR A 158 16.28 4.34 6.21
C THR A 158 15.07 4.05 5.33
N SER A 159 13.92 3.86 5.95
CA SER A 159 12.62 3.76 5.27
C SER A 159 11.92 5.10 5.24
N ALA A 160 10.94 5.23 4.36
CA ALA A 160 10.07 6.39 4.31
C ALA A 160 8.63 5.97 4.00
N LEU A 161 7.71 6.77 4.50
CA LEU A 161 6.28 6.62 4.27
C LEU A 161 5.85 7.52 3.13
N VAL A 162 5.17 6.95 2.16
CA VAL A 162 4.61 7.66 1.00
C VAL A 162 3.10 7.54 1.03
N GLY A 163 2.43 8.70 1.02
CA GLY A 163 1.00 8.80 0.78
C GLY A 163 0.73 9.02 -0.70
N MET A 164 -0.27 8.33 -1.23
CA MET A 164 -0.74 8.53 -2.60
C MET A 164 -2.26 8.62 -2.58
N THR A 165 -2.81 9.64 -3.24
CA THR A 165 -4.25 9.81 -3.45
C THR A 165 -4.55 9.71 -4.93
N ARG A 166 -5.38 8.75 -5.31
CA ARG A 166 -5.75 8.53 -6.71
C ARG A 166 -6.49 9.72 -7.27
N ARG A 167 -6.10 10.16 -8.46
CA ARG A 167 -6.80 11.21 -9.21
C ARG A 167 -8.15 10.69 -9.70
N GLU A 168 -9.17 11.49 -9.66
CA GLU A 168 -10.49 11.15 -10.25
C GLU A 168 -10.41 11.01 -11.78
N ARG A 169 -9.48 11.77 -12.39
CA ARG A 169 -9.20 11.73 -13.84
C ARG A 169 -7.70 11.59 -14.03
N THR A 170 -7.28 10.72 -14.92
CA THR A 170 -5.86 10.64 -15.27
C THR A 170 -5.38 11.94 -15.92
N ALA A 171 -4.12 12.34 -15.66
CA ALA A 171 -3.55 13.63 -16.09
C ALA A 171 -3.75 13.94 -17.59
N ALA A 172 -3.75 12.93 -18.48
CA ALA A 172 -3.95 13.12 -19.91
C ALA A 172 -5.39 13.46 -20.32
N ARG A 173 -6.39 13.07 -19.55
CA ARG A 173 -7.79 13.47 -19.82
C ARG A 173 -8.04 14.94 -19.49
N VAL A 174 -7.23 15.54 -18.62
CA VAL A 174 -7.29 16.97 -18.31
C VAL A 174 -6.80 17.80 -19.49
N ALA A 175 -5.74 17.36 -20.17
CA ALA A 175 -5.20 18.07 -21.36
C ALA A 175 -6.13 17.99 -22.58
N ALA A 176 -6.89 16.92 -22.76
CA ALA A 176 -7.81 16.74 -23.89
C ALA A 176 -9.18 17.43 -23.71
N GLY A 177 -9.52 17.88 -22.50
CA GLY A 177 -10.77 18.60 -22.20
C GLY A 177 -10.66 20.11 -22.15
N SER A 178 -9.50 20.67 -22.53
CA SER A 178 -9.20 22.13 -22.47
C SER A 178 -9.07 22.74 -23.88
N VAL A 179 -9.80 22.20 -24.88
CA VAL A 179 -9.94 22.79 -26.23
C VAL A 179 -11.39 23.16 -26.49
#